data_e28579c2e24818f622cf5ad5373c3e24
#
_entry.id   e28579c2e24818f622cf5ad5373c3e24
#
_cell.length_a   1.000
_cell.length_b   1.000
_cell.length_c   1.000
_cell.angle_alpha   90.00
_cell.angle_beta   90.00
_cell.angle_gamma   90.00
#
_symmetry.space_group_name_H-M   'P 1'
#
loop_
_entity.id
_entity.type
_entity.pdbx_description
1 polymer ?
#
loop_
_entity_poly.entity_id
_entity_poly.type
_entity_poly.pdbx_seq_one_letter_code
_entity_poly.pdbx_strand_id
1 'polypeptide(L)'
;MADDMGAAKERRILVAVDESEESMNALSWCLKNVLVSTSSSTDTLILLYVKPPRVVYSALDGIGYLFSSDIMETMQKYSNNIADCVIEKAKRMCREQFQDVKMETMIEHGDPRDFICQIVEKLHVDMLVMGSHGYGVIKRAFLGSVSNHCAQNVKCPILIVKRPKSASGSK
;
A
#
# COMPACT_ATOMS: atom_id res chain seq x y z
N MET A 1 -28.91 16.23 -31.09
CA MET A 1 -28.07 15.07 -30.71
C MET A 1 -26.76 15.65 -30.21
N ALA A 2 -26.63 15.83 -28.92
CA ALA A 2 -25.38 16.26 -28.33
C ALA A 2 -24.51 15.02 -28.17
N ASP A 3 -23.39 14.98 -28.90
CA ASP A 3 -22.31 14.06 -28.60
C ASP A 3 -21.83 14.37 -27.20
N ASP A 4 -22.23 13.52 -26.26
CA ASP A 4 -21.56 13.38 -24.97
C ASP A 4 -20.18 12.75 -25.27
N MET A 5 -19.27 13.57 -25.75
CA MET A 5 -17.83 13.25 -25.73
C MET A 5 -17.44 13.21 -24.25
N GLY A 6 -17.65 12.04 -23.65
CA GLY A 6 -17.42 11.78 -22.26
C GLY A 6 -16.05 12.29 -21.87
N ALA A 7 -16.03 13.33 -21.05
CA ALA A 7 -14.83 13.75 -20.32
C ALA A 7 -14.26 12.48 -19.67
N ALA A 8 -13.00 12.16 -19.94
CA ALA A 8 -12.35 11.00 -19.37
C ALA A 8 -12.51 11.07 -17.85
N LYS A 9 -13.25 10.13 -17.27
CA LYS A 9 -13.56 10.12 -15.84
C LYS A 9 -12.25 10.00 -15.08
N GLU A 10 -11.96 10.97 -14.23
CA GLU A 10 -10.83 10.91 -13.30
C GLU A 10 -10.97 9.67 -12.42
N ARG A 11 -10.00 8.74 -12.50
CA ARG A 11 -9.97 7.54 -11.66
C ARG A 11 -9.04 7.76 -10.48
N ARG A 12 -9.44 7.24 -9.34
CA ARG A 12 -8.63 7.20 -8.12
C ARG A 12 -8.11 5.79 -7.90
N ILE A 13 -6.83 5.60 -8.09
CA ILE A 13 -6.15 4.30 -7.97
C ILE A 13 -5.32 4.32 -6.70
N LEU A 14 -5.66 3.46 -5.74
CA LEU A 14 -4.93 3.33 -4.50
C LEU A 14 -3.99 2.14 -4.56
N VAL A 15 -2.71 2.38 -4.26
CA VAL A 15 -1.70 1.32 -4.10
C VAL A 15 -1.29 1.25 -2.63
N ALA A 16 -1.55 0.11 -2.00
CA ALA A 16 -1.08 -0.18 -0.66
C ALA A 16 0.39 -0.61 -0.71
N VAL A 17 1.25 0.16 -0.05
CA VAL A 17 2.70 -0.07 0.00
C VAL A 17 3.16 -0.37 1.42
N ASP A 18 4.16 -1.23 1.54
CA ASP A 18 4.86 -1.55 2.78
C ASP A 18 6.35 -1.78 2.50
N GLU A 19 7.09 -2.29 3.47
CA GLU A 19 8.52 -2.55 3.34
C GLU A 19 8.85 -3.72 2.40
N SER A 20 7.84 -4.49 1.97
CA SER A 20 8.03 -5.68 1.14
C SER A 20 8.39 -5.32 -0.30
N GLU A 21 9.14 -6.21 -0.94
CA GLU A 21 9.38 -6.11 -2.38
C GLU A 21 8.13 -6.43 -3.20
N GLU A 22 7.19 -7.20 -2.64
CA GLU A 22 5.92 -7.53 -3.26
C GLU A 22 5.07 -6.29 -3.49
N SER A 23 4.97 -5.41 -2.50
CA SER A 23 4.20 -4.15 -2.64
C SER A 23 4.85 -3.21 -3.64
N MET A 24 6.18 -3.10 -3.65
CA MET A 24 6.91 -2.30 -4.64
C MET A 24 6.79 -2.88 -6.06
N ASN A 25 6.78 -4.21 -6.19
CA ASN A 25 6.51 -4.86 -7.46
C ASN A 25 5.06 -4.58 -7.94
N ALA A 26 4.09 -4.59 -7.03
CA ALA A 26 2.71 -4.26 -7.35
C ALA A 26 2.58 -2.80 -7.82
N LEU A 27 3.27 -1.87 -7.17
CA LEU A 27 3.34 -0.47 -7.61
C LEU A 27 3.95 -0.35 -9.02
N SER A 28 5.11 -0.99 -9.25
CA SER A 28 5.75 -0.96 -10.58
C SER A 28 4.85 -1.54 -11.66
N TRP A 29 4.16 -2.63 -11.36
CA TRP A 29 3.22 -3.24 -12.29
C TRP A 29 2.01 -2.32 -12.59
N CYS A 30 1.47 -1.68 -11.56
CA CYS A 30 0.39 -0.71 -11.68
C CYS A 30 0.78 0.46 -12.58
N LEU A 31 1.96 1.03 -12.36
CA LEU A 31 2.49 2.12 -13.17
C LEU A 31 2.59 1.74 -14.65
N LYS A 32 3.06 0.55 -14.96
CA LYS A 32 3.29 0.09 -16.34
C LYS A 32 2.03 -0.35 -17.08
N ASN A 33 1.02 -0.84 -16.37
CA ASN A 33 -0.11 -1.53 -17.01
C ASN A 33 -1.46 -0.86 -16.75
N VAL A 34 -1.61 -0.13 -15.66
CA VAL A 34 -2.87 0.52 -15.27
C VAL A 34 -2.85 2.01 -15.61
N LEU A 35 -1.74 2.69 -15.26
CA LEU A 35 -1.51 4.09 -15.59
C LEU A 35 -0.85 4.21 -16.96
N VAL A 36 -1.50 3.68 -17.98
CA VAL A 36 -0.98 3.79 -19.35
C VAL A 36 -0.98 5.25 -19.78
N SER A 37 0.15 5.71 -20.28
CA SER A 37 0.40 7.07 -20.78
C SER A 37 -0.50 7.42 -21.97
N THR A 38 -1.76 7.66 -21.71
CA THR A 38 -2.60 8.44 -22.59
C THR A 38 -2.43 9.89 -22.21
N SER A 39 -2.08 10.73 -23.15
CA SER A 39 -1.82 12.17 -22.99
C SER A 39 -2.96 12.98 -22.36
N SER A 40 -4.00 12.35 -21.88
CA SER A 40 -5.20 12.92 -21.27
C SER A 40 -5.66 12.13 -20.02
N SER A 41 -4.82 11.28 -19.45
CA SER A 41 -5.18 10.56 -18.22
C SER A 41 -5.17 11.52 -17.04
N THR A 42 -6.37 11.76 -16.47
CA THR A 42 -6.57 12.56 -15.25
C THR A 42 -6.52 11.69 -13.99
N ASP A 43 -5.93 10.50 -14.09
CA ASP A 43 -5.90 9.55 -12.98
C ASP A 43 -5.09 10.08 -11.79
N THR A 44 -5.60 9.89 -10.59
CA THR A 44 -4.92 10.18 -9.34
C THR A 44 -4.41 8.88 -8.72
N LEU A 45 -3.11 8.77 -8.54
CA LEU A 45 -2.46 7.68 -7.82
C LEU A 45 -2.35 8.02 -6.34
N ILE A 46 -2.90 7.17 -5.48
CA ILE A 46 -2.83 7.31 -4.02
C ILE A 46 -1.90 6.23 -3.49
N LEU A 47 -0.79 6.63 -2.87
CA LEU A 47 0.11 5.73 -2.16
C LEU A 47 -0.25 5.70 -0.69
N LEU A 48 -0.67 4.55 -0.18
CA LEU A 48 -1.08 4.37 1.21
C LEU A 48 -0.11 3.44 1.92
N TYR A 49 0.47 3.92 3.01
CA TYR A 49 1.19 3.12 3.98
C TYR A 49 0.44 3.13 5.33
N VAL A 50 0.15 1.95 5.87
CA VAL A 50 -0.48 1.82 7.18
C VAL A 50 0.54 1.25 8.16
N LYS A 51 0.93 2.08 9.13
CA LYS A 51 1.81 1.65 10.23
C LYS A 51 1.06 0.67 11.11
N PRO A 52 1.56 -0.56 11.31
CA PRO A 52 0.90 -1.52 12.18
C PRO A 52 0.77 -0.99 13.61
N PRO A 53 -0.28 -1.42 14.36
CA PRO A 53 -0.45 -1.04 15.74
C PRO A 53 0.72 -1.56 16.56
N ARG A 54 1.14 -0.76 17.54
CA ARG A 54 2.15 -1.20 18.50
C ARG A 54 1.59 -2.33 19.34
N VAL A 55 2.39 -3.35 19.56
CA VAL A 55 2.11 -4.34 20.60
C VAL A 55 2.32 -3.64 21.94
N VAL A 56 1.25 -3.15 22.53
CA VAL A 56 1.23 -2.71 23.92
C VAL A 56 1.21 -3.98 24.76
N TYR A 57 2.34 -4.38 25.27
CA TYR A 57 2.38 -5.40 26.32
C TYR A 57 1.60 -4.85 27.50
N SER A 58 0.50 -5.49 27.88
CA SER A 58 -0.31 -5.05 29.00
C SER A 58 0.53 -5.11 30.27
N ALA A 59 0.37 -4.09 31.12
CA ALA A 59 1.09 -3.96 32.38
C ALA A 59 0.84 -5.13 33.38
N LEU A 60 -0.05 -6.05 33.07
CA LEU A 60 -0.37 -7.24 33.86
C LEU A 60 0.79 -8.24 33.96
N ASP A 61 1.73 -8.23 33.02
CA ASP A 61 2.83 -9.20 32.99
C ASP A 61 4.14 -8.66 33.65
N GLY A 62 4.06 -7.55 34.38
CA GLY A 62 5.22 -6.98 35.08
C GLY A 62 6.31 -6.38 34.18
N ILE A 63 6.18 -6.48 32.87
CA ILE A 63 7.14 -5.99 31.87
C ILE A 63 6.86 -4.53 31.49
N GLY A 64 5.68 -3.99 31.80
CA GLY A 64 5.26 -2.63 31.45
C GLY A 64 6.13 -1.51 32.07
N TYR A 65 6.87 -1.82 33.13
CA TYR A 65 7.83 -0.89 33.74
C TYR A 65 9.20 -0.83 33.06
N LEU A 66 9.50 -1.77 32.13
CA LEU A 66 10.79 -1.85 31.46
C LEU A 66 10.89 -0.91 30.23
N PHE A 67 9.77 -0.39 29.78
CA PHE A 67 9.78 0.58 28.67
C PHE A 67 9.69 2.00 29.23
N SER A 68 10.83 2.63 29.41
CA SER A 68 10.89 4.06 29.71
C SER A 68 10.27 4.87 28.57
N SER A 69 9.81 6.10 28.90
CA SER A 69 9.31 7.06 27.91
C SER A 69 10.28 7.25 26.73
N ASP A 70 11.58 7.20 27.01
CA ASP A 70 12.65 7.37 26.03
C ASP A 70 12.69 6.22 25.00
N ILE A 71 12.46 4.99 25.45
CA ILE A 71 12.38 3.82 24.57
C ILE A 71 11.14 3.93 23.67
N MET A 72 10.01 4.32 24.25
CA MET A 72 8.76 4.52 23.50
C MET A 72 8.92 5.61 22.43
N GLU A 73 9.57 6.72 22.76
CA GLU A 73 9.86 7.80 21.83
C GLU A 73 10.80 7.34 20.71
N THR A 74 11.85 6.60 21.05
CA THR A 74 12.80 6.05 20.07
C THR A 74 12.11 5.09 19.10
N MET A 75 11.26 4.20 19.61
CA MET A 75 10.47 3.29 18.75
C MET A 75 9.50 4.05 17.85
N GLN A 76 8.91 5.17 18.35
CA GLN A 76 8.05 6.01 17.52
C GLN A 76 8.83 6.67 16.39
N LYS A 77 9.98 7.24 16.67
CA LYS A 77 10.85 7.85 15.66
C LYS A 77 11.27 6.81 14.61
N TYR A 78 11.63 5.62 15.05
CA TYR A 78 12.00 4.53 14.14
C TYR A 78 10.84 4.13 13.23
N SER A 79 9.63 3.96 13.77
CA SER A 79 8.43 3.64 12.99
C SER A 79 8.08 4.74 11.97
N ASN A 80 8.24 6.02 12.36
CA ASN A 80 8.02 7.14 11.45
C ASN A 80 9.05 7.13 10.31
N ASN A 81 10.32 6.91 10.64
CA ASN A 81 11.39 6.85 9.64
C ASN A 81 11.16 5.73 8.61
N ILE A 82 10.68 4.56 9.03
CA ILE A 82 10.33 3.48 8.12
C ILE A 82 9.22 3.93 7.17
N ALA A 83 8.15 4.53 7.69
CA ALA A 83 7.04 5.02 6.88
C ALA A 83 7.51 6.02 5.83
N ASP A 84 8.34 6.98 6.24
CA ASP A 84 8.90 7.98 5.35
C ASP A 84 9.78 7.33 4.26
N CYS A 85 10.63 6.38 4.64
CA CYS A 85 11.48 5.65 3.69
C CYS A 85 10.65 4.87 2.65
N VAL A 86 9.59 4.20 3.08
CA VAL A 86 8.71 3.43 2.18
C VAL A 86 8.02 4.37 1.19
N ILE A 87 7.42 5.45 1.69
CA ILE A 87 6.73 6.43 0.85
C ILE A 87 7.70 7.12 -0.11
N GLU A 88 8.88 7.54 0.33
CA GLU A 88 9.87 8.17 -0.56
C GLU A 88 10.39 7.20 -1.62
N LYS A 89 10.60 5.92 -1.28
CA LYS A 89 10.94 4.89 -2.26
C LYS A 89 9.84 4.74 -3.32
N ALA A 90 8.59 4.68 -2.89
CA ALA A 90 7.43 4.58 -3.79
C ALA A 90 7.31 5.83 -4.69
N LYS A 91 7.42 7.03 -4.14
CA LYS A 91 7.41 8.30 -4.88
C LYS A 91 8.52 8.39 -5.92
N ARG A 92 9.73 7.96 -5.55
CA ARG A 92 10.86 7.92 -6.48
C ARG A 92 10.56 7.00 -7.67
N MET A 93 10.06 5.81 -7.42
CA MET A 93 9.66 4.86 -8.46
C MET A 93 8.60 5.45 -9.40
N CYS A 94 7.63 6.17 -8.85
CA CYS A 94 6.61 6.86 -9.66
C CYS A 94 7.24 7.92 -10.57
N ARG A 95 8.10 8.78 -10.04
CA ARG A 95 8.76 9.86 -10.81
C ARG A 95 9.66 9.33 -11.91
N GLU A 96 10.35 8.22 -11.67
CA GLU A 96 11.23 7.58 -12.66
C GLU A 96 10.45 6.99 -13.85
N GLN A 97 9.21 6.55 -13.63
CA GLN A 97 8.39 5.92 -14.66
C GLN A 97 7.37 6.86 -15.30
N PHE A 98 6.90 7.88 -14.57
CA PHE A 98 5.88 8.83 -14.99
C PHE A 98 6.14 10.22 -14.39
N GLN A 99 6.47 11.19 -15.22
CA GLN A 99 6.77 12.55 -14.76
C GLN A 99 5.52 13.36 -14.38
N ASP A 100 4.36 13.06 -14.98
CA ASP A 100 3.14 13.87 -14.87
C ASP A 100 1.99 13.18 -14.12
N VAL A 101 2.27 12.17 -13.31
CA VAL A 101 1.22 11.52 -12.50
C VAL A 101 0.81 12.42 -11.33
N LYS A 102 -0.48 12.73 -11.25
CA LYS A 102 -1.07 13.31 -10.05
C LYS A 102 -1.00 12.28 -8.92
N MET A 103 -0.23 12.57 -7.89
CA MET A 103 0.09 11.63 -6.83
C MET A 103 -0.24 12.21 -5.45
N GLU A 104 -0.98 11.45 -4.68
CA GLU A 104 -1.27 11.71 -3.27
C GLU A 104 -0.59 10.65 -2.40
N THR A 105 -0.15 11.01 -1.22
CA THR A 105 0.48 10.08 -0.27
C THR A 105 -0.21 10.15 1.08
N MET A 106 -0.43 8.99 1.69
CA MET A 106 -1.08 8.86 2.98
C MET A 106 -0.31 7.90 3.87
N ILE A 107 -0.13 8.28 5.12
CA ILE A 107 0.43 7.42 6.17
C ILE A 107 -0.60 7.38 7.30
N GLU A 108 -1.14 6.19 7.52
CA GLU A 108 -2.11 5.93 8.58
C GLU A 108 -1.50 5.04 9.66
N HIS A 109 -2.19 4.92 10.80
CA HIS A 109 -1.72 4.13 11.93
C HIS A 109 -2.83 3.21 12.44
N GLY A 110 -2.58 1.92 12.43
CA GLY A 110 -3.54 0.92 12.88
C GLY A 110 -3.42 -0.41 12.15
N ASP A 111 -4.48 -1.22 12.20
CA ASP A 111 -4.51 -2.49 11.47
C ASP A 111 -4.66 -2.23 9.96
N PRO A 112 -3.72 -2.65 9.13
CA PRO A 112 -3.80 -2.45 7.68
C PRO A 112 -5.06 -3.02 7.04
N ARG A 113 -5.59 -4.12 7.58
CA ARG A 113 -6.83 -4.76 7.08
C ARG A 113 -8.01 -3.82 7.15
N ASP A 114 -8.17 -3.15 8.29
CA ASP A 114 -9.29 -2.25 8.52
C ASP A 114 -9.09 -0.91 7.83
N PHE A 115 -7.90 -0.32 7.99
CA PHE A 115 -7.61 1.02 7.46
C PHE A 115 -7.62 1.08 5.93
N ILE A 116 -7.07 0.07 5.24
CA ILE A 116 -7.13 0.04 3.77
C ILE A 116 -8.59 0.04 3.30
N CYS A 117 -9.44 -0.81 3.89
CA CYS A 117 -10.85 -0.87 3.52
C CYS A 117 -11.59 0.45 3.81
N GLN A 118 -11.33 1.08 4.96
CA GLN A 118 -11.92 2.38 5.32
C GLN A 118 -11.50 3.50 4.38
N ILE A 119 -10.22 3.57 4.02
CA ILE A 119 -9.70 4.60 3.10
C ILE A 119 -10.25 4.41 1.69
N VAL A 120 -10.33 3.16 1.21
CA VAL A 120 -10.95 2.84 -0.09
C VAL A 120 -12.38 3.38 -0.15
N GLU A 121 -13.17 3.19 0.89
CA GLU A 121 -14.55 3.67 0.95
C GLU A 121 -14.61 5.20 1.11
N LYS A 122 -13.84 5.76 2.05
CA LYS A 122 -13.80 7.21 2.33
C LYS A 122 -13.40 8.05 1.13
N LEU A 123 -12.43 7.58 0.36
CA LEU A 123 -11.90 8.30 -0.81
C LEU A 123 -12.60 7.94 -2.11
N HIS A 124 -13.59 7.08 -2.10
CA HIS A 124 -14.27 6.57 -3.31
C HIS A 124 -13.26 6.08 -4.35
N VAL A 125 -12.36 5.19 -3.92
CA VAL A 125 -11.32 4.62 -4.78
C VAL A 125 -11.94 3.75 -5.87
N ASP A 126 -11.52 3.96 -7.12
CA ASP A 126 -12.02 3.20 -8.27
C ASP A 126 -11.32 1.84 -8.43
N MET A 127 -10.09 1.71 -7.91
CA MET A 127 -9.32 0.46 -7.92
C MET A 127 -8.31 0.43 -6.77
N LEU A 128 -8.25 -0.70 -6.08
CA LEU A 128 -7.19 -1.01 -5.10
C LEU A 128 -6.15 -1.93 -5.74
N VAL A 129 -4.87 -1.60 -5.60
CA VAL A 129 -3.74 -2.42 -6.05
C VAL A 129 -2.86 -2.77 -4.87
N MET A 130 -2.45 -4.03 -4.75
CA MET A 130 -1.60 -4.47 -3.67
C MET A 130 -0.79 -5.72 -4.04
N GLY A 131 0.29 -5.98 -3.32
CA GLY A 131 1.04 -7.22 -3.42
C GLY A 131 0.25 -8.40 -2.85
N SER A 132 0.57 -9.60 -3.29
CA SER A 132 -0.07 -10.82 -2.79
C SER A 132 0.30 -11.14 -1.34
N HIS A 133 1.49 -10.69 -0.89
CA HIS A 133 2.01 -10.83 0.46
C HIS A 133 2.69 -9.53 0.87
N GLY A 134 2.71 -9.26 2.17
CA GLY A 134 3.45 -8.16 2.76
C GLY A 134 4.69 -8.65 3.50
N TYR A 135 5.23 -7.77 4.33
CA TYR A 135 6.34 -8.09 5.22
C TYR A 135 5.93 -9.15 6.24
N GLY A 136 6.73 -10.23 6.36
CA GLY A 136 6.45 -11.30 7.32
C GLY A 136 5.86 -12.59 6.74
N VAL A 137 6.20 -12.93 5.55
CA VAL A 137 5.65 -14.00 4.71
C VAL A 137 5.66 -15.38 5.33
N ILE A 138 4.47 -15.97 5.44
CA ILE A 138 4.32 -17.44 5.45
C ILE A 138 4.25 -17.90 3.99
N LYS A 139 5.34 -18.43 3.46
CA LYS A 139 5.50 -18.81 2.03
C LYS A 139 4.49 -19.86 1.50
N ARG A 140 3.58 -20.35 2.33
CA ARG A 140 2.63 -21.41 2.02
C ARG A 140 1.21 -20.92 1.74
N ALA A 141 0.89 -19.66 2.04
CA ALA A 141 -0.43 -19.11 1.77
C ALA A 141 -0.52 -18.59 0.33
N PHE A 142 -1.67 -18.78 -0.32
CA PHE A 142 -1.92 -18.25 -1.66
C PHE A 142 -1.99 -16.71 -1.65
N LEU A 143 -2.52 -16.12 -0.56
CA LEU A 143 -2.57 -14.70 -0.29
C LEU A 143 -2.13 -14.41 1.14
N GLY A 144 -1.55 -13.23 1.36
CA GLY A 144 -1.28 -12.71 2.70
C GLY A 144 -2.56 -12.34 3.44
N SER A 145 -2.49 -12.18 4.76
CA SER A 145 -3.65 -11.87 5.60
C SER A 145 -4.34 -10.56 5.20
N VAL A 146 -3.56 -9.52 4.88
CA VAL A 146 -4.09 -8.21 4.47
C VAL A 146 -4.74 -8.29 3.10
N SER A 147 -4.05 -8.86 2.10
CA SER A 147 -4.60 -8.98 0.75
C SER A 147 -5.84 -9.86 0.68
N ASN A 148 -5.87 -10.95 1.45
CA ASN A 148 -7.06 -11.80 1.55
C ASN A 148 -8.24 -11.06 2.20
N HIS A 149 -7.99 -10.33 3.29
CA HIS A 149 -9.04 -9.54 3.95
C HIS A 149 -9.60 -8.46 3.03
N CYS A 150 -8.73 -7.69 2.37
CA CYS A 150 -9.16 -6.67 1.41
C CYS A 150 -9.94 -7.26 0.24
N ALA A 151 -9.51 -8.41 -0.31
CA ALA A 151 -10.23 -9.09 -1.39
C ALA A 151 -11.68 -9.46 -1.03
N GLN A 152 -11.96 -9.70 0.25
CA GLN A 152 -13.30 -10.05 0.73
C GLN A 152 -14.15 -8.85 1.14
N ASN A 153 -13.55 -7.70 1.46
CA ASN A 153 -14.23 -6.61 2.14
C ASN A 153 -14.29 -5.29 1.36
N VAL A 154 -13.38 -5.02 0.42
CA VAL A 154 -13.45 -3.79 -0.38
C VAL A 154 -14.56 -3.87 -1.41
N LYS A 155 -15.21 -2.72 -1.66
CA LYS A 155 -16.33 -2.62 -2.63
C LYS A 155 -15.86 -2.26 -4.05
N CYS A 156 -14.63 -1.79 -4.22
CA CYS A 156 -14.05 -1.51 -5.53
C CYS A 156 -13.34 -2.74 -6.11
N PRO A 157 -13.06 -2.78 -7.43
CA PRO A 157 -12.14 -3.73 -8.02
C PRO A 157 -10.80 -3.76 -7.29
N ILE A 158 -10.29 -4.97 -7.05
CA ILE A 158 -8.98 -5.17 -6.42
C ILE A 158 -8.06 -5.92 -7.37
N LEU A 159 -6.84 -5.43 -7.51
CA LEU A 159 -5.79 -6.04 -8.28
C LEU A 159 -4.68 -6.52 -7.34
N ILE A 160 -4.53 -7.83 -7.22
CA ILE A 160 -3.49 -8.45 -6.40
C ILE A 160 -2.37 -8.93 -7.33
N VAL A 161 -1.22 -8.27 -7.24
CA VAL A 161 -0.07 -8.54 -8.09
C VAL A 161 0.85 -9.53 -7.39
N LYS A 162 1.07 -10.68 -8.02
CA LYS A 162 2.04 -11.68 -7.56
C LYS A 162 3.41 -11.36 -8.13
N ARG A 163 4.42 -11.39 -7.28
CA ARG A 163 5.81 -11.33 -7.75
C ARG A 163 6.17 -12.63 -8.45
N PRO A 164 6.74 -12.59 -9.66
CA PRO A 164 7.28 -13.77 -10.29
C PRO A 164 8.31 -14.42 -9.36
N LYS A 165 8.22 -15.72 -9.15
CA LYS A 165 9.30 -16.45 -8.49
C LYS A 165 10.54 -16.28 -9.36
N SER A 166 11.60 -15.67 -8.83
CA SER A 166 12.90 -15.74 -9.49
C SER A 166 13.23 -17.23 -9.67
N ALA A 167 13.53 -17.61 -10.90
CA ALA A 167 14.06 -18.93 -11.20
C ALA A 167 15.49 -18.99 -10.63
N SER A 168 15.60 -19.11 -9.31
CA SER A 168 16.86 -19.37 -8.63
C SER A 168 16.96 -20.87 -8.36
N GLY A 169 17.63 -21.55 -9.33
CA GLY A 169 18.49 -22.64 -9.01
C GLY A 169 17.82 -23.95 -8.60
N SER A 170 17.42 -24.75 -9.59
CA SER A 170 17.69 -26.18 -9.43
C SER A 170 19.21 -26.35 -9.27
N LYS A 171 19.64 -26.75 -8.12
CA LYS A 171 20.73 -27.71 -7.91
C LYS A 171 20.43 -28.49 -6.66
#